data_81a88eda0528854e56c1d8f334837248
#
_entry.id   81a88eda0528854e56c1d8f334837248
#
_cell.length_a   1.000
_cell.length_b   1.000
_cell.length_c   1.000
_cell.angle_alpha   90.00
_cell.angle_beta   90.00
_cell.angle_gamma   90.00
#
_symmetry.space_group_name_H-M   'P 1'
#
loop_
_entity.id
_entity.type
_entity.pdbx_description
1 polymer ?
#
loop_
_entity_poly.entity_id
_entity_poly.type
_entity_poly.pdbx_seq_one_letter_code
_entity_poly.pdbx_strand_id
1 'polypeptide(L)'
;MYTQYPRIEATPLQGVPSPQSGVVPEPQAKPKGPAKSKANGDVGAFIQQCISLCSYLKELETQSHLIHLNYEGSNFLGVHAFLKEQYEAHLEQFDTLAEFIRSMDYMMPMCGCGLKDAAPVMNAVTSYKGADMLGVYYKNLEELGMKAKKLEALAEKVHAIDIQNYMADLVGQAFKAAWMIKATLRNS
;
A
#
# COMPACT_ATOMS: atom_id res chain seq x y z
N MET A 1 -33.66 19.71 -2.69
CA MET A 1 -34.61 18.59 -2.61
C MET A 1 -33.95 17.42 -3.31
N TYR A 2 -33.28 16.50 -2.56
CA TYR A 2 -32.69 15.32 -3.16
C TYR A 2 -33.76 14.25 -3.28
N THR A 3 -34.06 13.83 -4.52
CA THR A 3 -34.93 12.69 -4.81
C THR A 3 -34.25 11.42 -4.29
N GLN A 4 -34.87 10.75 -3.32
CA GLN A 4 -34.43 9.43 -2.87
C GLN A 4 -34.48 8.45 -4.05
N TYR A 5 -33.35 7.89 -4.42
CA TYR A 5 -33.31 6.76 -5.34
C TYR A 5 -34.00 5.55 -4.70
N PRO A 6 -34.86 4.83 -5.43
CA PRO A 6 -35.49 3.62 -4.90
C PRO A 6 -34.42 2.57 -4.58
N ARG A 7 -34.51 1.99 -3.40
CA ARG A 7 -33.64 0.88 -2.96
C ARG A 7 -33.91 -0.31 -3.90
N ILE A 8 -32.91 -0.71 -4.67
CA ILE A 8 -32.98 -1.93 -5.48
C ILE A 8 -32.86 -3.10 -4.53
N GLU A 9 -33.96 -3.84 -4.30
CA GLU A 9 -33.91 -5.11 -3.59
C GLU A 9 -33.21 -6.14 -4.49
N ALA A 10 -32.11 -6.71 -3.99
CA ALA A 10 -31.38 -7.74 -4.69
C ALA A 10 -32.25 -9.00 -4.77
N THR A 11 -32.68 -9.36 -5.98
CA THR A 11 -33.35 -10.65 -6.25
C THR A 11 -32.34 -11.77 -6.00
N PRO A 12 -32.65 -12.81 -5.21
CA PRO A 12 -31.76 -13.94 -5.04
C PRO A 12 -31.52 -14.64 -6.36
N LEU A 13 -30.27 -14.79 -6.76
CA LEU A 13 -29.88 -15.62 -7.90
C LEU A 13 -30.20 -17.07 -7.60
N GLN A 14 -31.28 -17.58 -8.21
CA GLN A 14 -31.60 -19.01 -8.19
C GLN A 14 -30.69 -19.74 -9.17
N GLY A 15 -30.04 -20.79 -8.68
CA GLY A 15 -29.51 -21.87 -9.52
C GLY A 15 -28.04 -21.81 -9.92
N VAL A 16 -27.10 -21.56 -9.00
CA VAL A 16 -25.71 -21.96 -9.20
C VAL A 16 -25.56 -23.40 -8.68
N PRO A 17 -25.26 -24.41 -9.52
CA PRO A 17 -24.99 -25.76 -9.03
C PRO A 17 -23.75 -25.75 -8.14
N SER A 18 -23.82 -26.40 -6.99
CA SER A 18 -22.69 -26.60 -6.07
C SER A 18 -21.50 -27.24 -6.81
N PRO A 19 -20.26 -26.76 -6.59
CA PRO A 19 -19.09 -27.39 -7.14
C PRO A 19 -18.98 -28.81 -6.57
N GLN A 20 -18.93 -29.81 -7.48
CA GLN A 20 -18.65 -31.19 -7.11
C GLN A 20 -17.29 -31.25 -6.41
N SER A 21 -17.24 -32.00 -5.31
CA SER A 21 -16.04 -32.26 -4.52
C SER A 21 -14.94 -32.88 -5.37
N GLY A 22 -14.12 -32.03 -5.98
CA GLY A 22 -12.88 -32.45 -6.62
C GLY A 22 -11.89 -32.86 -5.52
N VAL A 23 -11.35 -34.07 -5.62
CA VAL A 23 -10.26 -34.55 -4.78
C VAL A 23 -9.12 -33.57 -4.84
N VAL A 24 -8.83 -32.91 -3.72
CA VAL A 24 -7.67 -32.02 -3.57
C VAL A 24 -6.43 -32.93 -3.63
N PRO A 25 -5.50 -32.75 -4.60
CA PRO A 25 -4.28 -33.53 -4.61
C PRO A 25 -3.46 -33.18 -3.35
N GLU A 26 -2.96 -34.22 -2.70
CA GLU A 26 -2.08 -34.13 -1.53
C GLU A 26 -0.87 -33.21 -1.85
N PRO A 27 -0.45 -32.31 -0.95
CA PRO A 27 0.66 -31.40 -1.22
C PRO A 27 1.95 -32.20 -1.44
N GLN A 28 2.45 -32.20 -2.66
CA GLN A 28 3.75 -32.81 -2.97
C GLN A 28 4.84 -32.11 -2.13
N ALA A 29 5.67 -32.90 -1.46
CA ALA A 29 6.80 -32.43 -0.67
C ALA A 29 7.70 -31.52 -1.55
N LYS A 30 7.90 -30.27 -1.09
CA LYS A 30 8.78 -29.32 -1.78
C LYS A 30 10.18 -29.91 -1.93
N PRO A 31 10.83 -29.86 -3.11
CA PRO A 31 12.22 -30.26 -3.26
C PRO A 31 13.08 -29.44 -2.29
N LYS A 32 13.94 -30.12 -1.52
CA LYS A 32 14.94 -29.47 -0.67
C LYS A 32 15.94 -28.73 -1.59
N GLY A 33 15.77 -27.42 -1.72
CA GLY A 33 16.72 -26.59 -2.42
C GLY A 33 18.11 -26.61 -1.76
N PRO A 34 19.18 -26.24 -2.49
CA PRO A 34 20.54 -26.18 -1.97
C PRO A 34 20.63 -25.31 -0.71
N ALA A 35 21.49 -25.69 0.23
CA ALA A 35 21.71 -24.98 1.49
C ALA A 35 22.00 -23.50 1.23
N LYS A 36 21.12 -22.60 1.72
CA LYS A 36 21.24 -21.15 1.52
C LYS A 36 22.49 -20.64 2.23
N SER A 37 23.40 -19.98 1.51
CA SER A 37 24.52 -19.25 2.09
C SER A 37 24.01 -18.10 2.98
N LYS A 38 24.80 -17.63 3.96
CA LYS A 38 24.42 -16.49 4.84
C LYS A 38 24.06 -15.24 4.02
N ALA A 39 24.74 -14.98 2.90
CA ALA A 39 24.45 -13.86 1.99
C ALA A 39 23.01 -13.93 1.41
N ASN A 40 22.51 -15.12 1.08
CA ASN A 40 21.12 -15.29 0.61
C ASN A 40 20.07 -15.04 1.71
N GLY A 41 20.45 -15.19 3.00
CA GLY A 41 19.58 -14.87 4.14
C GLY A 41 19.31 -13.36 4.27
N ASP A 42 20.33 -12.56 4.09
CA ASP A 42 20.24 -11.10 4.19
C ASP A 42 19.40 -10.50 3.06
N VAL A 43 19.55 -10.98 1.81
CA VAL A 43 18.73 -10.56 0.66
C VAL A 43 17.28 -10.98 0.87
N GLY A 44 17.00 -12.20 1.33
CA GLY A 44 15.65 -12.66 1.60
C GLY A 44 14.94 -11.81 2.66
N ALA A 45 15.64 -11.44 3.74
CA ALA A 45 15.10 -10.55 4.77
C ALA A 45 14.84 -9.13 4.23
N PHE A 46 15.72 -8.61 3.38
CA PHE A 46 15.56 -7.34 2.70
C PHE A 46 14.29 -7.36 1.80
N ILE A 47 14.09 -8.39 1.00
CA ILE A 47 12.90 -8.53 0.15
C ILE A 47 11.62 -8.56 0.97
N GLN A 48 11.61 -9.20 2.15
CA GLN A 48 10.43 -9.16 3.03
C GLN A 48 10.12 -7.73 3.51
N GLN A 49 11.13 -6.89 3.73
CA GLN A 49 10.93 -5.46 4.04
C GLN A 49 10.40 -4.69 2.82
N CYS A 50 10.85 -5.01 1.60
CA CYS A 50 10.29 -4.44 0.37
C CYS A 50 8.81 -4.82 0.21
N ILE A 51 8.44 -6.09 0.39
CA ILE A 51 7.04 -6.55 0.35
C ILE A 51 6.19 -5.85 1.41
N SER A 52 6.73 -5.67 2.62
CA SER A 52 6.04 -4.92 3.68
C SER A 52 5.80 -3.46 3.30
N LEU A 53 6.74 -2.80 2.62
CA LEU A 53 6.55 -1.44 2.10
C LEU A 53 5.54 -1.41 0.95
N CYS A 54 5.56 -2.38 0.03
CA CYS A 54 4.52 -2.52 -1.00
C CYS A 54 3.12 -2.61 -0.38
N SER A 55 2.97 -3.41 0.68
CA SER A 55 1.72 -3.52 1.40
C SER A 55 1.29 -2.18 2.02
N TYR A 56 2.22 -1.45 2.61
CA TYR A 56 1.96 -0.12 3.17
C TYR A 56 1.51 0.88 2.10
N LEU A 57 2.13 0.88 0.92
CA LEU A 57 1.74 1.71 -0.22
C LEU A 57 0.33 1.38 -0.71
N LYS A 58 -0.05 0.10 -0.73
CA LYS A 58 -1.41 -0.32 -1.09
C LYS A 58 -2.47 0.15 -0.08
N GLU A 59 -2.16 0.13 1.21
CA GLU A 59 -3.03 0.69 2.24
C GLU A 59 -3.12 2.22 2.13
N LEU A 60 -2.03 2.93 1.80
CA LEU A 60 -2.03 4.38 1.56
C LEU A 60 -2.85 4.75 0.33
N GLU A 61 -2.76 3.99 -0.75
CA GLU A 61 -3.61 4.17 -1.95
C GLU A 61 -5.09 4.08 -1.55
N THR A 62 -5.47 3.03 -0.85
CA THR A 62 -6.84 2.86 -0.38
C THR A 62 -7.27 3.98 0.57
N GLN A 63 -6.43 4.36 1.54
CA GLN A 63 -6.76 5.41 2.50
C GLN A 63 -6.93 6.78 1.83
N SER A 64 -5.98 7.18 0.97
CA SER A 64 -6.07 8.47 0.26
C SER A 64 -7.26 8.54 -0.68
N HIS A 65 -7.60 7.42 -1.34
CA HIS A 65 -8.80 7.34 -2.19
C HIS A 65 -10.09 7.45 -1.36
N LEU A 66 -10.18 6.79 -0.21
CA LEU A 66 -11.33 6.91 0.68
C LEU A 66 -11.47 8.32 1.27
N ILE A 67 -10.37 8.98 1.63
CA ILE A 67 -10.40 10.38 2.09
C ILE A 67 -10.83 11.31 0.94
N HIS A 68 -10.32 11.10 -0.28
CA HIS A 68 -10.72 11.84 -1.48
C HIS A 68 -12.24 11.84 -1.70
N LEU A 69 -12.89 10.70 -1.45
CA LEU A 69 -14.34 10.54 -1.61
C LEU A 69 -15.15 11.16 -0.46
N ASN A 70 -14.60 11.18 0.76
CA ASN A 70 -15.32 11.56 1.97
C ASN A 70 -14.95 12.93 2.52
N TYR A 71 -13.91 13.59 1.97
CA TYR A 71 -13.50 14.90 2.46
C TYR A 71 -14.53 15.97 2.13
N GLU A 72 -14.90 16.74 3.14
CA GLU A 72 -15.71 17.94 3.03
C GLU A 72 -15.02 19.09 3.79
N GLY A 73 -15.01 20.29 3.23
CA GLY A 73 -14.39 21.45 3.87
C GLY A 73 -14.22 22.65 2.94
N SER A 74 -13.71 23.74 3.49
CA SER A 74 -13.56 25.02 2.78
C SER A 74 -12.63 24.93 1.56
N ASN A 75 -11.63 24.04 1.56
CA ASN A 75 -10.70 23.81 0.46
C ASN A 75 -10.97 22.49 -0.27
N PHE A 76 -12.24 22.12 -0.40
CA PHE A 76 -12.65 20.84 -1.00
C PHE A 76 -11.97 20.57 -2.34
N LEU A 77 -12.05 21.50 -3.30
CA LEU A 77 -11.52 21.27 -4.65
C LEU A 77 -10.01 21.04 -4.66
N GLY A 78 -9.25 21.80 -3.84
CA GLY A 78 -7.80 21.65 -3.74
C GLY A 78 -7.40 20.33 -3.09
N VAL A 79 -8.04 19.97 -1.98
CA VAL A 79 -7.78 18.71 -1.25
C VAL A 79 -8.21 17.51 -2.08
N HIS A 80 -9.38 17.57 -2.73
CA HIS A 80 -9.90 16.52 -3.60
C HIS A 80 -8.96 16.23 -4.78
N ALA A 81 -8.47 17.28 -5.46
CA ALA A 81 -7.50 17.13 -6.54
C ALA A 81 -6.16 16.55 -6.04
N PHE A 82 -5.62 17.09 -4.93
CA PHE A 82 -4.38 16.59 -4.33
C PHE A 82 -4.47 15.12 -3.94
N LEU A 83 -5.57 14.71 -3.29
CA LEU A 83 -5.74 13.31 -2.87
C LEU A 83 -5.89 12.36 -4.06
N LYS A 84 -6.45 12.85 -5.18
CA LYS A 84 -6.46 12.10 -6.44
C LYS A 84 -5.04 11.81 -6.91
N GLU A 85 -4.21 12.82 -7.01
CA GLU A 85 -2.79 12.66 -7.37
C GLU A 85 -2.07 11.70 -6.42
N GLN A 86 -2.41 11.71 -5.12
CA GLN A 86 -1.77 10.86 -4.14
C GLN A 86 -2.14 9.38 -4.29
N TYR A 87 -3.42 9.03 -4.49
CA TYR A 87 -3.75 7.61 -4.65
C TYR A 87 -3.23 7.04 -5.97
N GLU A 88 -3.20 7.85 -7.04
CA GLU A 88 -2.58 7.48 -8.31
C GLU A 88 -1.05 7.28 -8.14
N ALA A 89 -0.38 8.17 -7.40
CA ALA A 89 1.03 8.05 -7.09
C ALA A 89 1.35 6.81 -6.23
N HIS A 90 0.53 6.50 -5.23
CA HIS A 90 0.74 5.30 -4.40
C HIS A 90 0.56 4.00 -5.17
N LEU A 91 -0.36 3.97 -6.14
CA LEU A 91 -0.51 2.84 -7.05
C LEU A 91 0.77 2.62 -7.88
N GLU A 92 1.30 3.68 -8.48
CA GLU A 92 2.55 3.64 -9.25
C GLU A 92 3.76 3.25 -8.38
N GLN A 93 3.83 3.81 -7.17
CA GLN A 93 4.89 3.49 -6.22
C GLN A 93 4.87 2.01 -5.79
N PHE A 94 3.67 1.44 -5.60
CA PHE A 94 3.49 0.02 -5.34
C PHE A 94 4.00 -0.83 -6.50
N ASP A 95 3.58 -0.50 -7.73
CA ASP A 95 3.91 -1.25 -8.93
C ASP A 95 5.41 -1.24 -9.18
N THR A 96 6.03 -0.08 -9.18
CA THR A 96 7.47 0.09 -9.36
C THR A 96 8.29 -0.72 -8.36
N LEU A 97 7.96 -0.66 -7.07
CA LEU A 97 8.69 -1.43 -6.06
C LEU A 97 8.45 -2.95 -6.21
N ALA A 98 7.23 -3.35 -6.58
CA ALA A 98 6.90 -4.74 -6.84
C ALA A 98 7.68 -5.30 -8.06
N GLU A 99 7.86 -4.50 -9.11
CA GLU A 99 8.67 -4.87 -10.28
C GLU A 99 10.16 -5.02 -9.92
N PHE A 100 10.72 -4.17 -9.06
CA PHE A 100 12.08 -4.36 -8.54
C PHE A 100 12.22 -5.67 -7.76
N ILE A 101 11.24 -6.03 -6.93
CA ILE A 101 11.23 -7.34 -6.23
C ILE A 101 11.22 -8.48 -7.26
N ARG A 102 10.44 -8.35 -8.33
CA ARG A 102 10.37 -9.33 -9.40
C ARG A 102 11.67 -9.43 -10.21
N SER A 103 12.34 -8.31 -10.45
CA SER A 103 13.64 -8.31 -11.14
C SER A 103 14.75 -9.02 -10.37
N MET A 104 14.62 -9.10 -9.04
CA MET A 104 15.49 -9.89 -8.16
C MET A 104 15.08 -11.37 -8.03
N ASP A 105 14.15 -11.84 -8.86
CA ASP A 105 13.64 -13.24 -8.90
C ASP A 105 12.87 -13.68 -7.65
N TYR A 106 12.24 -12.73 -6.93
CA TYR A 106 11.36 -13.02 -5.81
C TYR A 106 9.89 -12.82 -6.18
N MET A 107 8.99 -13.64 -5.63
CA MET A 107 7.57 -13.57 -5.91
C MET A 107 6.86 -12.62 -4.94
N MET A 108 5.91 -11.84 -5.49
CA MET A 108 4.94 -11.09 -4.69
C MET A 108 3.86 -12.02 -4.13
N PRO A 109 3.20 -11.65 -3.01
CA PRO A 109 2.01 -12.39 -2.54
C PRO A 109 0.94 -12.49 -3.61
N MET A 110 0.33 -13.67 -3.79
CA MET A 110 -0.65 -13.95 -4.84
C MET A 110 -2.09 -13.50 -4.51
N CYS A 111 -2.34 -13.03 -3.30
CA CYS A 111 -3.66 -12.55 -2.89
C CYS A 111 -3.56 -11.30 -2.00
N GLY A 112 -4.64 -10.53 -1.94
CA GLY A 112 -4.75 -9.38 -1.04
C GLY A 112 -4.59 -9.74 0.44
N CYS A 113 -4.97 -10.96 0.84
CA CYS A 113 -4.75 -11.47 2.20
C CYS A 113 -3.25 -11.57 2.53
N GLY A 114 -2.45 -12.21 1.66
CA GLY A 114 -1.01 -12.33 1.87
C GLY A 114 -0.28 -10.98 1.83
N LEU A 115 -0.77 -10.04 1.03
CA LEU A 115 -0.24 -8.68 1.03
C LEU A 115 -0.58 -7.99 2.36
N LYS A 116 -1.82 -8.13 2.85
CA LYS A 116 -2.26 -7.58 4.14
C LYS A 116 -1.50 -8.17 5.33
N ASP A 117 -1.21 -9.46 5.30
CA ASP A 117 -0.42 -10.13 6.36
C ASP A 117 1.03 -9.59 6.42
N ALA A 118 1.55 -9.06 5.32
CA ALA A 118 2.85 -8.40 5.27
C ALA A 118 2.81 -6.93 5.71
N ALA A 119 1.59 -6.35 5.87
CA ALA A 119 1.43 -4.93 6.17
C ALA A 119 1.90 -4.59 7.58
N PRO A 120 2.69 -3.51 7.73
CA PRO A 120 2.92 -2.93 9.04
C PRO A 120 1.63 -2.26 9.54
N VAL A 121 1.54 -2.04 10.84
CA VAL A 121 0.42 -1.28 11.42
C VAL A 121 0.43 0.14 10.84
N MET A 122 -0.72 0.58 10.33
CA MET A 122 -0.95 1.94 9.83
C MET A 122 -2.02 2.65 10.67
N ASN A 123 -1.90 3.98 10.82
CA ASN A 123 -2.93 4.75 11.51
C ASN A 123 -4.22 4.76 10.69
N ALA A 124 -5.31 4.26 11.29
CA ALA A 124 -6.62 4.21 10.64
C ALA A 124 -7.36 5.55 10.81
N VAL A 125 -8.08 5.95 9.76
CA VAL A 125 -9.03 7.07 9.83
C VAL A 125 -10.32 6.56 10.47
N THR A 126 -10.71 7.18 11.59
CA THR A 126 -11.91 6.79 12.37
C THR A 126 -12.92 7.93 12.47
N SER A 127 -12.64 9.10 11.89
CA SER A 127 -13.46 10.30 11.93
C SER A 127 -13.75 10.80 10.51
N TYR A 128 -14.96 11.30 10.28
CA TYR A 128 -15.34 11.97 9.03
C TYR A 128 -15.04 13.49 9.03
N LYS A 129 -14.39 14.02 10.08
CA LYS A 129 -13.95 15.41 10.08
C LYS A 129 -12.74 15.59 9.17
N GLY A 130 -12.80 16.55 8.25
CA GLY A 130 -11.75 16.77 7.26
C GLY A 130 -10.35 16.95 7.87
N ALA A 131 -10.22 17.73 8.94
CA ALA A 131 -8.94 17.92 9.64
C ALA A 131 -8.40 16.62 10.26
N ASP A 132 -9.28 15.76 10.81
CA ASP A 132 -8.87 14.48 11.41
C ASP A 132 -8.39 13.50 10.31
N MET A 133 -9.13 13.40 9.20
CA MET A 133 -8.75 12.58 8.04
C MET A 133 -7.38 12.97 7.51
N LEU A 134 -7.19 14.25 7.23
CA LEU A 134 -5.91 14.77 6.73
C LEU A 134 -4.79 14.64 7.76
N GLY A 135 -5.08 14.82 9.05
CA GLY A 135 -4.12 14.66 10.13
C GLY A 135 -3.60 13.23 10.28
N VAL A 136 -4.46 12.22 10.08
CA VAL A 136 -4.05 10.81 10.06
C VAL A 136 -3.23 10.52 8.81
N TYR A 137 -3.67 10.96 7.65
CA TYR A 137 -2.96 10.74 6.40
C TYR A 137 -1.57 11.41 6.41
N TYR A 138 -1.47 12.63 6.94
CA TYR A 138 -0.19 13.30 7.16
C TYR A 138 0.81 12.44 7.96
N LYS A 139 0.38 11.86 9.09
CA LYS A 139 1.23 10.97 9.91
C LYS A 139 1.69 9.74 9.14
N ASN A 140 0.79 9.16 8.35
CA ASN A 140 1.11 7.98 7.55
C ASN A 140 2.08 8.32 6.40
N LEU A 141 2.01 9.51 5.82
CA LEU A 141 3.00 9.98 4.84
C LEU A 141 4.39 10.19 5.48
N GLU A 142 4.47 10.78 6.69
CA GLU A 142 5.74 10.87 7.42
C GLU A 142 6.31 9.48 7.72
N GLU A 143 5.46 8.52 8.09
CA GLU A 143 5.86 7.15 8.33
C GLU A 143 6.32 6.45 7.04
N LEU A 144 5.68 6.70 5.88
CA LEU A 144 6.15 6.24 4.58
C LEU A 144 7.59 6.71 4.33
N GLY A 145 7.86 8.00 4.52
CA GLY A 145 9.20 8.58 4.36
C GLY A 145 10.24 7.91 5.26
N MET A 146 9.88 7.64 6.52
CA MET A 146 10.78 6.97 7.47
C MET A 146 11.01 5.50 7.12
N LYS A 147 9.99 4.78 6.62
CA LYS A 147 10.13 3.39 6.15
C LYS A 147 10.99 3.32 4.90
N ALA A 148 10.78 4.21 3.93
CA ALA A 148 11.59 4.30 2.73
C ALA A 148 13.06 4.60 3.06
N LYS A 149 13.33 5.54 3.97
CA LYS A 149 14.69 5.86 4.43
C LYS A 149 15.38 4.67 5.09
N LYS A 150 14.65 3.89 5.89
CA LYS A 150 15.18 2.66 6.48
C LYS A 150 15.49 1.61 5.43
N LEU A 151 14.62 1.47 4.44
CA LEU A 151 14.78 0.49 3.35
C LEU A 151 15.93 0.88 2.41
N GLU A 152 16.14 2.18 2.16
CA GLU A 152 17.30 2.71 1.43
C GLU A 152 18.61 2.22 2.05
N ALA A 153 18.78 2.39 3.37
CA ALA A 153 19.97 1.92 4.09
C ALA A 153 20.14 0.39 4.12
N LEU A 154 19.06 -0.38 3.95
CA LEU A 154 19.11 -1.83 3.81
C LEU A 154 19.46 -2.23 2.38
N ALA A 155 18.98 -1.52 1.36
CA ALA A 155 19.30 -1.73 -0.05
C ALA A 155 20.82 -1.56 -0.31
N GLU A 156 21.43 -0.55 0.31
CA GLU A 156 22.88 -0.35 0.27
C GLU A 156 23.66 -1.60 0.75
N LYS A 157 23.23 -2.20 1.86
CA LYS A 157 23.91 -3.38 2.46
C LYS A 157 23.84 -4.63 1.58
N VAL A 158 22.82 -4.75 0.75
CA VAL A 158 22.65 -5.87 -0.18
C VAL A 158 23.04 -5.52 -1.62
N HIS A 159 23.58 -4.30 -1.83
CA HIS A 159 24.02 -3.76 -3.12
C HIS A 159 22.91 -3.66 -4.19
N ALA A 160 21.66 -3.48 -3.76
CA ALA A 160 20.50 -3.23 -4.61
C ALA A 160 20.39 -1.74 -4.93
N ILE A 161 21.25 -1.24 -5.82
CA ILE A 161 21.43 0.19 -6.09
C ILE A 161 20.22 0.83 -6.76
N ASP A 162 19.48 0.09 -7.55
CA ASP A 162 18.22 0.48 -8.18
C ASP A 162 17.13 0.76 -7.13
N ILE A 163 16.95 -0.18 -6.20
CA ILE A 163 16.02 0.00 -5.08
C ILE A 163 16.50 1.12 -4.14
N GLN A 164 17.82 1.22 -3.90
CA GLN A 164 18.38 2.29 -3.07
C GLN A 164 18.03 3.67 -3.62
N ASN A 165 18.28 3.91 -4.91
CA ASN A 165 17.96 5.17 -5.58
C ASN A 165 16.46 5.46 -5.54
N TYR A 166 15.63 4.45 -5.83
CA TYR A 166 14.19 4.60 -5.80
C TYR A 166 13.66 4.93 -4.39
N MET A 167 14.22 4.33 -3.34
CA MET A 167 13.86 4.67 -1.96
C MET A 167 14.24 6.10 -1.59
N ALA A 168 15.37 6.61 -2.06
CA ALA A 168 15.76 8.01 -1.84
C ALA A 168 14.75 8.98 -2.49
N ASP A 169 14.28 8.68 -3.69
CA ASP A 169 13.23 9.46 -4.36
C ASP A 169 11.90 9.39 -3.60
N LEU A 170 11.50 8.20 -3.16
CA LEU A 170 10.27 7.99 -2.40
C LEU A 170 10.28 8.75 -1.06
N VAL A 171 11.43 8.86 -0.39
CA VAL A 171 11.60 9.72 0.81
C VAL A 171 11.24 11.15 0.48
N GLY A 172 11.77 11.70 -0.62
CA GLY A 172 11.49 13.07 -1.07
C GLY A 172 10.00 13.29 -1.37
N GLN A 173 9.38 12.37 -2.10
CA GLN A 173 7.97 12.42 -2.44
C GLN A 173 7.07 12.37 -1.19
N ALA A 174 7.33 11.45 -0.27
CA ALA A 174 6.55 11.27 0.96
C ALA A 174 6.59 12.52 1.85
N PHE A 175 7.77 13.08 2.13
CA PHE A 175 7.88 14.27 2.96
C PHE A 175 7.36 15.54 2.28
N LYS A 176 7.45 15.63 0.94
CA LYS A 176 6.82 16.73 0.19
C LYS A 176 5.30 16.68 0.32
N ALA A 177 4.69 15.51 0.13
CA ALA A 177 3.24 15.32 0.30
C ALA A 177 2.80 15.60 1.75
N ALA A 178 3.54 15.10 2.74
CA ALA A 178 3.30 15.39 4.15
C ALA A 178 3.36 16.89 4.46
N TRP A 179 4.36 17.61 3.92
CA TRP A 179 4.45 19.06 4.06
C TRP A 179 3.23 19.79 3.48
N MET A 180 2.74 19.39 2.31
CA MET A 180 1.56 20.01 1.67
C MET A 180 0.31 19.83 2.53
N ILE A 181 0.06 18.65 3.06
CA ILE A 181 -1.04 18.39 4.01
C ILE A 181 -0.88 19.24 5.28
N LYS A 182 0.31 19.26 5.86
CA LYS A 182 0.58 20.07 7.07
C LYS A 182 0.33 21.55 6.84
N ALA A 183 0.69 22.08 5.67
CA ALA A 183 0.43 23.46 5.31
C ALA A 183 -1.09 23.73 5.17
N THR A 184 -1.85 22.79 4.61
CA THR A 184 -3.32 22.87 4.51
C THR A 184 -3.96 22.88 5.90
N LEU A 185 -3.51 22.02 6.82
CA LEU A 185 -4.05 21.94 8.19
C LEU A 185 -3.80 23.17 9.06
N ARG A 186 -2.81 24.00 8.74
CA ARG A 186 -2.53 25.25 9.51
C ARG A 186 -3.54 26.35 9.28
N ASN A 187 -4.31 26.28 8.20
CA ASN A 187 -5.25 27.31 7.76
C ASN A 187 -6.71 26.83 7.79
N SER A 188 -6.98 25.69 8.43
CA SER A 188 -8.31 25.08 8.56
C SER A 188 -8.87 25.21 9.96
#